data_fe23d684d3f69a80ac19b2df86f5bf5b
#
_entry.id   fe23d684d3f69a80ac19b2df86f5bf5b
#
_cell.length_a   1.000
_cell.length_b   1.000
_cell.length_c   1.000
_cell.angle_alpha   90.00
_cell.angle_beta   90.00
_cell.angle_gamma   90.00
#
_symmetry.space_group_name_H-M   'P 1'
#
loop_
_entity.id
_entity.type
_entity.pdbx_description
1 polymer ?
#
loop_
_entity_poly.entity_id
_entity_poly.type
_entity_poly.pdbx_seq_one_letter_code
_entity_poly.pdbx_strand_id
1 'polypeptide(L)'
;KHFYSTINQAITLSEVEHGDKNSWQPKDTEDFWNNYIRPYIKYLKAENSDSGQYKVVYLPNGSLFAVDVYSSKNSDGSISYQSYGGHFIFYPEAKNYKSESFSPFGSKNFRFAFWPNEVSGTFKYHKNKGVEPYLANWNGDEDTLYTNATYGCYNTGNGSWCPAVIMRNGWKIPDDYPLRY
;
A
#
# COMPACT_ATOMS: atom_id res chain seq x y z
N LYS A 1 -10.97 2.78 6.19
CA LYS A 1 -11.52 3.82 5.31
C LYS A 1 -10.70 5.12 5.41
N HIS A 2 -10.52 5.70 6.59
CA HIS A 2 -9.85 7.01 6.75
C HIS A 2 -8.45 7.03 6.11
N PHE A 3 -7.57 6.08 6.42
CA PHE A 3 -6.25 5.96 5.77
C PHE A 3 -6.36 5.96 4.24
N TYR A 4 -7.20 5.09 3.68
CA TYR A 4 -7.39 4.96 2.23
C TYR A 4 -7.79 6.30 1.57
N SER A 5 -8.76 7.00 2.18
CA SER A 5 -9.20 8.30 1.68
C SER A 5 -8.10 9.35 1.79
N THR A 6 -7.38 9.40 2.93
CA THR A 6 -6.31 10.38 3.17
C THR A 6 -5.15 10.22 2.17
N ILE A 7 -4.68 9.00 1.95
CA ILE A 7 -3.56 8.78 1.06
C ILE A 7 -3.93 9.03 -0.42
N ASN A 8 -5.14 8.64 -0.84
CA ASN A 8 -5.61 8.91 -2.20
C ASN A 8 -5.89 10.41 -2.44
N GLN A 9 -6.35 11.13 -1.42
CA GLN A 9 -6.45 12.58 -1.49
C GLN A 9 -5.06 13.24 -1.63
N ALA A 10 -4.05 12.75 -0.91
CA ALA A 10 -2.69 13.25 -1.06
C ALA A 10 -2.16 13.02 -2.48
N ILE A 11 -2.41 11.84 -3.07
CA ILE A 11 -2.05 11.55 -4.46
C ILE A 11 -2.74 12.53 -5.41
N THR A 12 -4.05 12.74 -5.27
CA THR A 12 -4.81 13.67 -6.12
C THR A 12 -4.27 15.11 -6.03
N LEU A 13 -3.94 15.58 -4.83
CA LEU A 13 -3.33 16.90 -4.64
C LEU A 13 -1.93 16.97 -5.24
N SER A 14 -1.14 15.91 -5.10
CA SER A 14 0.18 15.80 -5.70
C SER A 14 0.13 15.83 -7.23
N GLU A 15 -0.89 15.22 -7.85
CA GLU A 15 -1.09 15.26 -9.30
C GLU A 15 -1.33 16.69 -9.82
N VAL A 16 -1.89 17.59 -9.02
CA VAL A 16 -2.07 19.00 -9.41
C VAL A 16 -0.72 19.70 -9.63
N GLU A 17 0.30 19.37 -8.82
CA GLU A 17 1.64 19.99 -8.90
C GLU A 17 2.61 19.22 -9.78
N HIS A 18 2.53 17.89 -9.78
CA HIS A 18 3.52 17.01 -10.41
C HIS A 18 3.00 16.33 -11.69
N GLY A 19 1.76 16.61 -12.10
CA GLY A 19 1.12 15.90 -13.22
C GLY A 19 0.65 14.50 -12.84
N ASP A 20 0.10 13.79 -13.82
CA ASP A 20 -0.45 12.45 -13.64
C ASP A 20 0.55 11.50 -12.97
N LYS A 21 0.09 10.77 -11.95
CA LYS A 21 0.90 9.79 -11.21
C LYS A 21 1.58 8.76 -12.10
N ASN A 22 1.02 8.47 -13.28
CA ASN A 22 1.64 7.55 -14.24
C ASN A 22 2.95 8.09 -14.82
N SER A 23 3.18 9.40 -14.74
CA SER A 23 4.40 10.06 -15.20
C SER A 23 5.42 10.39 -14.10
N TRP A 24 5.09 10.09 -12.84
CA TRP A 24 6.03 10.35 -11.74
C TRP A 24 7.29 9.50 -11.85
N GLN A 25 8.41 10.05 -11.37
CA GLN A 25 9.72 9.42 -11.47
C GLN A 25 10.46 9.44 -10.12
N PRO A 26 9.89 8.82 -9.07
CA PRO A 26 10.58 8.77 -7.78
C PRO A 26 11.84 7.90 -7.88
N LYS A 27 12.96 8.43 -7.37
CA LYS A 27 14.25 7.73 -7.37
C LYS A 27 14.26 6.56 -6.38
N ASP A 28 13.60 6.77 -5.25
CA ASP A 28 13.51 5.83 -4.12
C ASP A 28 12.32 6.18 -3.22
N THR A 29 12.17 5.46 -2.12
CA THR A 29 11.13 5.69 -1.11
C THR A 29 11.21 7.09 -0.49
N GLU A 30 12.42 7.59 -0.22
CA GLU A 30 12.61 8.91 0.40
C GLU A 30 12.16 10.03 -0.54
N ASP A 31 12.54 9.93 -1.82
CA ASP A 31 12.15 10.88 -2.86
C ASP A 31 10.63 10.86 -3.09
N PHE A 32 10.02 9.66 -3.15
CA PHE A 32 8.57 9.51 -3.24
C PHE A 32 7.85 10.16 -2.06
N TRP A 33 8.31 9.88 -0.84
CA TRP A 33 7.74 10.46 0.36
C TRP A 33 7.83 11.98 0.35
N ASN A 34 9.03 12.53 0.15
CA ASN A 34 9.28 13.96 0.32
C ASN A 34 8.58 14.83 -0.75
N ASN A 35 8.50 14.34 -1.99
CA ASN A 35 7.99 15.13 -3.11
C ASN A 35 6.50 14.86 -3.40
N TYR A 36 6.06 13.61 -3.27
CA TYR A 36 4.72 13.25 -3.76
C TYR A 36 3.69 13.03 -2.66
N ILE A 37 4.09 12.77 -1.42
CA ILE A 37 3.13 12.47 -0.35
C ILE A 37 3.19 13.46 0.82
N ARG A 38 4.37 13.71 1.36
CA ARG A 38 4.58 14.52 2.56
C ARG A 38 3.93 15.90 2.51
N PRO A 39 3.99 16.68 1.42
CA PRO A 39 3.40 18.02 1.37
C PRO A 39 1.87 18.03 1.53
N TYR A 40 1.22 16.91 1.29
CA TYR A 40 -0.25 16.82 1.14
C TYR A 40 -0.94 16.07 2.27
N ILE A 41 -0.21 15.62 3.31
CA ILE A 41 -0.80 14.96 4.48
C ILE A 41 -0.35 15.59 5.79
N LYS A 42 -1.22 15.49 6.80
CA LYS A 42 -0.86 15.81 8.19
C LYS A 42 -0.29 14.56 8.87
N TYR A 43 0.88 14.68 9.47
CA TYR A 43 1.53 13.61 10.21
C TYR A 43 2.22 14.15 11.47
N LEU A 44 2.50 13.30 12.44
CA LEU A 44 3.21 13.66 13.68
C LEU A 44 4.72 13.53 13.51
N LYS A 45 5.14 12.40 12.94
CA LYS A 45 6.55 11.99 12.81
C LYS A 45 6.68 11.09 11.58
N ALA A 46 7.82 11.18 10.91
CA ALA A 46 8.22 10.24 9.87
C ALA A 46 9.70 9.89 10.07
N GLU A 47 10.02 8.61 9.98
CA GLU A 47 11.37 8.07 10.17
C GLU A 47 11.65 6.93 9.18
N ASN A 48 12.90 6.59 8.97
CA ASN A 48 13.26 5.41 8.21
C ASN A 48 13.12 4.17 9.11
N SER A 49 12.72 3.06 8.52
CA SER A 49 12.77 1.76 9.17
C SER A 49 14.21 1.33 9.42
N ASP A 50 14.42 0.29 10.23
CA ASP A 50 15.76 -0.20 10.59
C ASP A 50 16.63 -0.60 9.38
N SER A 51 16.01 -1.16 8.34
CA SER A 51 16.70 -1.47 7.07
C SER A 51 16.91 -0.25 6.17
N GLY A 52 16.18 0.84 6.43
CA GLY A 52 16.12 2.00 5.54
C GLY A 52 15.23 1.82 4.30
N GLN A 53 14.62 0.66 4.13
CA GLN A 53 13.77 0.37 2.97
C GLN A 53 12.44 1.11 3.02
N TYR A 54 11.86 1.23 4.22
CA TYR A 54 10.53 1.84 4.42
C TYR A 54 10.63 3.22 5.05
N LYS A 55 9.71 4.10 4.66
CA LYS A 55 9.37 5.29 5.44
C LYS A 55 8.19 4.95 6.35
N VAL A 56 8.38 5.10 7.66
CA VAL A 56 7.37 4.85 8.70
C VAL A 56 6.79 6.18 9.12
N VAL A 57 5.49 6.36 8.95
CA VAL A 57 4.79 7.63 9.14
C VAL A 57 3.70 7.50 10.20
N TYR A 58 3.81 8.26 11.28
CA TYR A 58 2.86 8.29 12.40
C TYR A 58 1.81 9.38 12.16
N LEU A 59 0.54 8.99 12.25
CA LEU A 59 -0.59 9.87 12.00
C LEU A 59 -1.19 10.41 13.31
N PRO A 60 -1.84 11.60 13.28
CA PRO A 60 -2.40 12.24 14.47
C PRO A 60 -3.47 11.42 15.22
N ASN A 61 -4.12 10.50 14.54
CA ASN A 61 -5.16 9.63 15.11
C ASN A 61 -4.63 8.37 15.80
N GLY A 62 -3.30 8.27 16.01
CA GLY A 62 -2.67 7.13 16.68
C GLY A 62 -2.40 5.92 15.76
N SER A 63 -2.72 6.02 14.47
CA SER A 63 -2.35 5.02 13.47
C SER A 63 -0.98 5.32 12.85
N LEU A 64 -0.43 4.39 12.09
CA LEU A 64 0.73 4.63 11.25
C LEU A 64 0.62 3.88 9.92
N PHE A 65 1.46 4.25 8.97
CA PHE A 65 1.75 3.41 7.82
C PHE A 65 3.26 3.35 7.53
N ALA A 66 3.71 2.22 7.02
CA ALA A 66 5.02 2.07 6.41
C ALA A 66 4.84 2.03 4.89
N VAL A 67 5.67 2.76 4.16
CA VAL A 67 5.64 2.79 2.70
C VAL A 67 7.00 2.47 2.14
N ASP A 68 7.04 1.64 1.10
CA ASP A 68 8.18 1.48 0.19
C ASP A 68 7.72 1.75 -1.25
N VAL A 69 8.54 2.44 -2.01
CA VAL A 69 8.37 2.63 -3.45
C VAL A 69 9.70 2.38 -4.13
N TYR A 70 9.69 1.61 -5.17
CA TYR A 70 10.87 1.28 -5.93
C TYR A 70 10.58 1.22 -7.43
N SER A 71 11.64 1.36 -8.20
CA SER A 71 11.67 1.25 -9.65
C SER A 71 12.68 0.18 -10.04
N SER A 72 12.45 -0.47 -11.18
CA SER A 72 13.43 -1.42 -11.72
C SER A 72 14.68 -0.67 -12.20
N LYS A 73 15.79 -1.39 -12.27
CA LYS A 73 17.02 -0.89 -12.91
C LYS A 73 17.17 -1.53 -14.28
N ASN A 74 17.57 -0.73 -15.26
CA ASN A 74 18.01 -1.19 -16.56
C ASN A 74 19.39 -1.87 -16.45
N SER A 75 19.79 -2.58 -17.49
CA SER A 75 21.10 -3.27 -17.55
C SER A 75 22.30 -2.34 -17.43
N ASP A 76 22.16 -1.05 -17.80
CA ASP A 76 23.17 0.00 -17.66
C ASP A 76 23.19 0.67 -16.28
N GLY A 77 22.33 0.22 -15.35
CA GLY A 77 22.19 0.77 -14.00
C GLY A 77 21.28 2.00 -13.88
N SER A 78 20.76 2.53 -14.98
CA SER A 78 19.77 3.61 -14.96
C SER A 78 18.42 3.12 -14.38
N ILE A 79 17.63 4.06 -13.84
CA ILE A 79 16.32 3.73 -13.27
C ILE A 79 15.29 3.61 -14.40
N SER A 80 14.53 2.51 -14.40
CA SER A 80 13.36 2.35 -15.27
C SER A 80 12.10 2.73 -14.52
N TYR A 81 11.40 3.71 -15.02
CA TYR A 81 10.10 4.16 -14.46
C TYR A 81 8.89 3.52 -15.14
N GLN A 82 9.11 2.56 -16.04
CA GLN A 82 8.02 1.88 -16.75
C GLN A 82 7.11 1.07 -15.81
N SER A 83 7.65 0.60 -14.69
CA SER A 83 6.89 -0.17 -13.71
C SER A 83 7.35 0.20 -12.30
N TYR A 84 7.24 1.47 -11.93
CA TYR A 84 7.46 1.86 -10.55
C TYR A 84 6.21 1.63 -9.71
N GLY A 85 6.41 1.40 -8.43
CA GLY A 85 5.34 1.21 -7.48
C GLY A 85 5.84 0.74 -6.13
N GLY A 86 4.92 0.43 -5.23
CA GLY A 86 5.28 0.00 -3.90
C GLY A 86 4.09 -0.41 -3.05
N HIS A 87 4.38 -0.57 -1.78
CA HIS A 87 3.42 -1.03 -0.79
C HIS A 87 3.20 0.02 0.29
N PHE A 88 1.98 0.04 0.80
CA PHE A 88 1.61 0.76 2.00
C PHE A 88 1.10 -0.26 3.03
N ILE A 89 1.77 -0.37 4.16
CA ILE A 89 1.38 -1.24 5.26
C ILE A 89 0.77 -0.36 6.35
N PHE A 90 -0.54 -0.42 6.49
CA PHE A 90 -1.28 0.40 7.43
C PHE A 90 -1.52 -0.33 8.76
N TYR A 91 -1.22 0.32 9.86
CA TYR A 91 -1.50 -0.11 11.23
C TYR A 91 -2.54 0.81 11.86
N PRO A 92 -3.77 0.33 12.13
CA PRO A 92 -4.79 1.13 12.84
C PRO A 92 -4.32 1.65 14.19
N GLU A 93 -3.46 0.89 14.86
CA GLU A 93 -2.83 1.25 16.12
C GLU A 93 -1.31 1.18 15.98
N ALA A 94 -0.62 2.31 16.08
CA ALA A 94 0.83 2.41 15.91
C ALA A 94 1.62 1.48 16.84
N LYS A 95 1.09 1.19 18.05
CA LYS A 95 1.73 0.27 19.02
C LYS A 95 1.93 -1.16 18.49
N ASN A 96 1.18 -1.55 17.46
CA ASN A 96 1.30 -2.88 16.83
C ASN A 96 2.46 -2.99 15.85
N TYR A 97 3.04 -1.87 15.42
CA TYR A 97 4.27 -1.87 14.62
C TYR A 97 5.46 -2.21 15.53
N LYS A 98 6.19 -3.26 15.20
CA LYS A 98 7.38 -3.70 15.95
C LYS A 98 8.64 -3.68 15.10
N SER A 99 8.51 -4.03 13.83
CA SER A 99 9.61 -4.12 12.88
C SER A 99 9.05 -4.29 11.47
N GLU A 100 9.91 -4.50 10.51
CA GLU A 100 9.57 -4.77 9.11
C GLU A 100 9.03 -6.19 8.85
N SER A 101 8.78 -6.98 9.87
CA SER A 101 8.10 -8.27 9.75
C SER A 101 6.59 -8.06 9.71
N PHE A 102 6.07 -7.75 8.53
CA PHE A 102 4.68 -7.32 8.36
C PHE A 102 3.66 -8.46 8.29
N SER A 103 4.08 -9.65 7.84
CA SER A 103 3.17 -10.80 7.72
C SER A 103 2.96 -11.49 9.07
N PRO A 104 1.76 -12.02 9.37
CA PRO A 104 0.56 -11.99 8.54
C PRO A 104 -0.17 -10.63 8.56
N PHE A 105 -0.96 -10.41 7.50
CA PHE A 105 -1.81 -9.23 7.36
C PHE A 105 -3.26 -9.52 7.75
N GLY A 106 -4.10 -8.46 7.81
CA GLY A 106 -5.55 -8.60 7.92
C GLY A 106 -6.09 -8.54 9.34
N SER A 107 -5.25 -8.45 10.37
CA SER A 107 -5.68 -8.22 11.74
C SER A 107 -5.09 -6.94 12.33
N LYS A 108 -3.82 -6.93 12.69
CA LYS A 108 -3.13 -5.77 13.28
C LYS A 108 -2.63 -4.77 12.25
N ASN A 109 -2.45 -5.21 11.01
CA ASN A 109 -2.01 -4.40 9.88
C ASN A 109 -2.73 -4.81 8.59
N PHE A 110 -2.71 -3.92 7.63
CA PHE A 110 -3.42 -4.07 6.37
C PHE A 110 -2.53 -3.62 5.21
N ARG A 111 -2.43 -4.45 4.16
CA ARG A 111 -1.57 -4.21 3.03
C ARG A 111 -2.32 -3.56 1.87
N PHE A 112 -1.78 -2.45 1.38
CA PHE A 112 -2.22 -1.75 0.18
C PHE A 112 -1.07 -1.69 -0.81
N ALA A 113 -1.38 -1.36 -2.07
CA ALA A 113 -0.39 -1.23 -3.11
C ALA A 113 -0.67 -0.02 -4.01
N PHE A 114 0.40 0.54 -4.56
CA PHE A 114 0.41 1.64 -5.50
C PHE A 114 1.27 1.24 -6.70
N TRP A 115 0.64 0.92 -7.84
CA TRP A 115 1.32 0.53 -9.08
C TRP A 115 0.65 1.16 -10.29
N PRO A 116 0.73 2.51 -10.46
CA PRO A 116 0.02 3.20 -11.54
C PRO A 116 0.50 2.80 -12.93
N ASN A 117 1.79 2.46 -13.10
CA ASN A 117 2.44 2.10 -14.36
C ASN A 117 2.68 0.60 -14.53
N GLU A 118 1.78 -0.23 -14.02
CA GLU A 118 1.93 -1.69 -14.11
C GLU A 118 2.03 -2.18 -15.56
N VAL A 119 3.08 -2.93 -15.87
CA VAL A 119 3.33 -3.53 -17.19
C VAL A 119 3.55 -5.04 -17.15
N SER A 120 3.90 -5.60 -15.98
CA SER A 120 4.20 -7.04 -15.83
C SER A 120 2.95 -7.93 -15.77
N GLY A 121 1.81 -7.35 -15.45
CA GLY A 121 0.55 -8.07 -15.24
C GLY A 121 0.29 -8.48 -13.78
N THR A 122 1.31 -8.52 -12.92
CA THR A 122 1.16 -8.88 -11.49
C THR A 122 0.24 -7.94 -10.76
N PHE A 123 0.38 -6.65 -10.98
CA PHE A 123 -0.42 -5.58 -10.38
C PHE A 123 -1.40 -4.93 -11.36
N LYS A 124 -1.84 -5.65 -12.40
CA LYS A 124 -2.74 -5.11 -13.44
C LYS A 124 -4.00 -4.45 -12.87
N TYR A 125 -4.49 -4.92 -11.73
CA TYR A 125 -5.63 -4.29 -11.02
C TYR A 125 -5.31 -2.86 -10.58
N HIS A 126 -4.05 -2.56 -10.26
CA HIS A 126 -3.60 -1.26 -9.74
C HIS A 126 -3.28 -0.24 -10.84
N LYS A 127 -3.22 -0.68 -12.11
CA LYS A 127 -2.89 0.19 -13.24
C LYS A 127 -3.83 1.40 -13.33
N ASN A 128 -3.25 2.59 -13.51
CA ASN A 128 -3.94 3.87 -13.58
C ASN A 128 -4.71 4.27 -12.30
N LYS A 129 -4.47 3.59 -11.18
CA LYS A 129 -5.13 3.88 -9.90
C LYS A 129 -4.16 4.51 -8.90
N GLY A 130 -4.73 5.08 -7.84
CA GLY A 130 -4.00 5.46 -6.65
C GLY A 130 -3.65 4.26 -5.78
N VAL A 131 -3.57 4.47 -4.47
CA VAL A 131 -3.39 3.38 -3.51
C VAL A 131 -4.68 2.58 -3.41
N GLU A 132 -4.56 1.28 -3.66
CA GLU A 132 -5.67 0.32 -3.59
C GLU A 132 -5.35 -0.82 -2.62
N PRO A 133 -6.35 -1.57 -2.11
CA PRO A 133 -6.07 -2.84 -1.44
C PRO A 133 -5.13 -3.71 -2.27
N TYR A 134 -4.16 -4.34 -1.61
CA TYR A 134 -3.20 -5.20 -2.31
C TYR A 134 -3.91 -6.36 -3.02
N LEU A 135 -3.76 -6.44 -4.33
CA LEU A 135 -4.42 -7.44 -5.19
C LEU A 135 -3.45 -7.97 -6.27
N ALA A 136 -2.23 -8.30 -5.87
CA ALA A 136 -1.28 -8.95 -6.79
C ALA A 136 -1.85 -10.26 -7.34
N ASN A 137 -1.76 -10.45 -8.65
CA ASN A 137 -2.22 -11.65 -9.38
C ASN A 137 -3.71 -11.99 -9.20
N TRP A 138 -4.51 -11.04 -8.71
CA TRP A 138 -5.95 -11.28 -8.57
C TRP A 138 -6.62 -11.35 -9.96
N ASN A 139 -7.44 -12.39 -10.14
CA ASN A 139 -8.11 -12.69 -11.41
C ASN A 139 -9.45 -11.96 -11.62
N GLY A 140 -9.92 -11.21 -10.61
CA GLY A 140 -11.21 -10.52 -10.64
C GLY A 140 -12.37 -11.29 -10.02
N ASP A 141 -12.16 -12.55 -9.64
CA ASP A 141 -13.16 -13.40 -8.99
C ASP A 141 -13.18 -13.11 -7.47
N GLU A 142 -14.32 -12.68 -6.96
CA GLU A 142 -14.49 -12.28 -5.55
C GLU A 142 -14.35 -13.45 -4.58
N ASP A 143 -14.75 -14.66 -4.97
CA ASP A 143 -14.62 -15.85 -4.11
C ASP A 143 -13.15 -16.16 -3.84
N THR A 144 -12.26 -15.82 -4.76
CA THR A 144 -10.82 -16.01 -4.57
C THR A 144 -10.22 -15.10 -3.49
N LEU A 145 -10.89 -14.00 -3.13
CA LEU A 145 -10.43 -13.13 -2.03
C LEU A 145 -10.35 -13.90 -0.70
N TYR A 146 -11.20 -14.90 -0.54
CA TYR A 146 -11.20 -15.75 0.66
C TYR A 146 -10.41 -17.04 0.49
N THR A 147 -10.33 -17.58 -0.74
CA THR A 147 -9.86 -18.96 -0.96
C THR A 147 -8.44 -19.05 -1.53
N ASN A 148 -7.83 -17.95 -1.97
CA ASN A 148 -6.48 -17.99 -2.53
C ASN A 148 -5.45 -18.41 -1.49
N ALA A 149 -4.71 -19.49 -1.78
CA ALA A 149 -3.78 -20.12 -0.83
C ALA A 149 -2.62 -19.21 -0.38
N THR A 150 -2.23 -18.24 -1.19
CA THR A 150 -1.11 -17.35 -0.89
C THR A 150 -1.56 -16.04 -0.23
N TYR A 151 -2.53 -15.36 -0.83
CA TYR A 151 -2.87 -13.96 -0.48
C TYR A 151 -4.23 -13.83 0.22
N GLY A 152 -5.05 -14.89 0.17
CA GLY A 152 -6.44 -14.86 0.61
C GLY A 152 -6.64 -14.40 2.05
N CYS A 153 -7.81 -13.84 2.29
CA CYS A 153 -8.26 -13.40 3.60
C CYS A 153 -8.90 -14.56 4.36
N TYR A 154 -8.09 -15.49 4.87
CA TYR A 154 -8.53 -16.62 5.69
C TYR A 154 -7.39 -17.10 6.60
N ASN A 155 -7.69 -18.02 7.54
CA ASN A 155 -6.79 -18.38 8.64
C ASN A 155 -5.42 -18.94 8.23
N THR A 156 -5.31 -19.54 7.06
CA THR A 156 -4.05 -20.12 6.54
C THR A 156 -3.43 -19.33 5.39
N GLY A 157 -4.13 -18.32 4.88
CA GLY A 157 -3.58 -17.35 3.94
C GLY A 157 -2.72 -16.30 4.64
N ASN A 158 -1.97 -15.51 3.88
CA ASN A 158 -1.18 -14.44 4.49
C ASN A 158 -1.98 -13.16 4.77
N GLY A 159 -3.28 -13.11 4.41
CA GLY A 159 -4.19 -12.00 4.68
C GLY A 159 -3.96 -10.73 3.85
N SER A 160 -3.09 -10.77 2.83
CA SER A 160 -2.79 -9.57 2.01
C SER A 160 -4.03 -9.00 1.31
N TRP A 161 -5.00 -9.85 0.96
CA TRP A 161 -6.23 -9.41 0.29
C TRP A 161 -7.36 -8.99 1.24
N CYS A 162 -7.16 -9.08 2.56
CA CYS A 162 -8.16 -8.69 3.54
C CYS A 162 -8.65 -7.24 3.41
N PRO A 163 -7.83 -6.23 3.07
CA PRO A 163 -8.35 -4.88 2.83
C PRO A 163 -9.39 -4.81 1.70
N ALA A 164 -9.26 -5.67 0.67
CA ALA A 164 -10.23 -5.73 -0.43
C ALA A 164 -11.58 -6.29 0.04
N VAL A 165 -11.57 -7.32 0.89
CA VAL A 165 -12.76 -7.87 1.54
C VAL A 165 -13.48 -6.79 2.36
N ILE A 166 -12.73 -6.08 3.21
CA ILE A 166 -13.28 -5.01 4.05
C ILE A 166 -13.81 -3.85 3.19
N MET A 167 -13.11 -3.47 2.12
CA MET A 167 -13.55 -2.41 1.22
C MET A 167 -14.89 -2.78 0.54
N ARG A 168 -15.03 -4.02 0.04
CA ARG A 168 -16.27 -4.51 -0.58
C ARG A 168 -17.43 -4.56 0.38
N ASN A 169 -17.16 -4.80 1.66
CA ASN A 169 -18.17 -4.73 2.72
C ASN A 169 -18.39 -3.30 3.24
N GLY A 170 -18.18 -2.28 2.41
CA GLY A 170 -18.42 -0.87 2.76
C GLY A 170 -17.47 -0.33 3.84
N TRP A 171 -16.25 -0.86 3.94
CA TRP A 171 -15.25 -0.53 4.96
C TRP A 171 -15.66 -0.94 6.39
N LYS A 172 -16.48 -1.97 6.50
CA LYS A 172 -16.81 -2.64 7.75
C LYS A 172 -16.20 -4.03 7.74
N ILE A 173 -15.73 -4.49 8.90
CA ILE A 173 -15.27 -5.88 9.05
C ILE A 173 -16.51 -6.76 8.94
N PRO A 174 -16.56 -7.74 8.00
CA PRO A 174 -17.68 -8.67 7.89
C PRO A 174 -17.87 -9.49 9.16
N ASP A 175 -19.10 -9.94 9.41
CA ASP A 175 -19.41 -10.77 10.59
C ASP A 175 -18.67 -12.12 10.56
N ASP A 176 -18.44 -12.66 9.38
CA ASP A 176 -17.71 -13.89 9.09
C ASP A 176 -16.21 -13.70 8.87
N TYR A 177 -15.69 -12.51 9.19
CA TYR A 177 -14.28 -12.18 8.99
C TYR A 177 -13.35 -13.17 9.73
N PRO A 178 -12.44 -13.86 9.00
CA PRO A 178 -11.73 -15.01 9.55
C PRO A 178 -10.60 -14.66 10.52
N LEU A 179 -10.04 -13.43 10.41
CA LEU A 179 -8.86 -13.01 11.16
C LEU A 179 -9.24 -12.03 12.29
N ARG A 180 -10.10 -12.48 13.18
CA ARG A 180 -10.48 -11.66 14.35
C ARG A 180 -9.32 -11.54 15.34
N TYR A 181 -9.29 -10.40 16.04
CA TYR A 181 -8.31 -10.05 17.08
C TYR A 181 -8.41 -10.96 18.31
#